data_3f3e1ab22b71a7a3efcf8f858535c095
#
_entry.id   3f3e1ab22b71a7a3efcf8f858535c095
#
_cell.length_a   1.000
_cell.length_b   1.000
_cell.length_c   1.000
_cell.angle_alpha   90.00
_cell.angle_beta   90.00
_cell.angle_gamma   90.00
#
_symmetry.space_group_name_H-M   'P 1'
#
loop_
_entity.id
_entity.type
_entity.pdbx_description
1 polymer ?
#
loop_
_entity_poly.entity_id
_entity_poly.type
_entity_poly.pdbx_seq_one_letter_code
_entity_poly.pdbx_strand_id
1 'polypeptide(L)'
;MARLAPDGRHHAFEALPELAAALGRRVPAATVHQVALTDEAGTAVFTRAVGDEGYSSLRPAGIPSGLETEEVIVPTGRLDDLLPAGYAPDFVKIDVEGAEYATLRGARETLRAHHPVLWIEHGRTQSGYHGASSQDLWDLVCGELGYRLFTADGDGPVPREEFTVGRGRPMMWNWLAR
;
A
#
# COMPACT_ATOMS: atom_id res chain seq x y z
N MET A 1 -4.84 5.83 -12.78
CA MET A 1 -3.77 5.10 -13.51
C MET A 1 -4.25 4.60 -14.87
N ALA A 2 -5.23 3.70 -14.98
CA ALA A 2 -5.69 3.16 -16.27
C ALA A 2 -6.11 4.20 -17.35
N ARG A 3 -6.57 5.39 -16.94
CA ARG A 3 -6.84 6.49 -17.87
C ARG A 3 -5.57 7.19 -18.39
N LEU A 4 -4.50 7.18 -17.61
CA LEU A 4 -3.21 7.82 -17.96
C LEU A 4 -2.30 6.90 -18.75
N ALA A 5 -2.48 5.59 -18.63
CA ALA A 5 -1.76 4.56 -19.36
C ALA A 5 -2.76 3.53 -19.92
N PRO A 6 -3.55 3.89 -20.93
CA PRO A 6 -4.65 3.05 -21.43
C PRO A 6 -4.15 1.73 -22.05
N ASP A 7 -2.94 1.71 -22.57
CA ASP A 7 -2.31 0.51 -23.15
C ASP A 7 -1.48 -0.28 -22.11
N GLY A 8 -1.45 0.19 -20.87
CA GLY A 8 -0.75 -0.46 -19.77
C GLY A 8 -1.45 -1.74 -19.31
N ARG A 9 -0.67 -2.68 -18.81
CA ARG A 9 -1.19 -3.85 -18.10
C ARG A 9 -1.36 -3.47 -16.62
N HIS A 10 -2.58 -3.50 -16.12
CA HIS A 10 -2.89 -3.05 -14.77
C HIS A 10 -3.30 -4.22 -13.89
N HIS A 11 -2.73 -4.29 -12.69
CA HIS A 11 -3.14 -5.16 -11.59
C HIS A 11 -3.63 -4.31 -10.42
N ALA A 12 -4.75 -4.69 -9.82
CA ALA A 12 -5.29 -4.06 -8.64
C ALA A 12 -5.57 -5.13 -7.58
N PHE A 13 -5.31 -4.78 -6.33
CA PHE A 13 -5.47 -5.68 -5.19
C PHE A 13 -6.43 -5.02 -4.21
N GLU A 14 -7.50 -5.72 -3.89
CA GLU A 14 -8.57 -5.26 -3.00
C GLU A 14 -9.03 -6.40 -2.10
N ALA A 15 -9.01 -6.17 -0.79
CA ALA A 15 -9.31 -7.20 0.18
C ALA A 15 -10.81 -7.57 0.23
N LEU A 16 -11.69 -6.56 0.17
CA LEU A 16 -13.14 -6.74 0.32
C LEU A 16 -13.77 -7.24 -0.97
N PRO A 17 -14.53 -8.36 -0.94
CA PRO A 17 -15.09 -8.98 -2.14
C PRO A 17 -15.97 -8.06 -2.98
N GLU A 18 -16.84 -7.29 -2.32
CA GLU A 18 -17.77 -6.38 -2.99
C GLU A 18 -17.04 -5.20 -3.64
N LEU A 19 -15.97 -4.67 -3.01
CA LEU A 19 -15.16 -3.60 -3.57
C LEU A 19 -14.29 -4.12 -4.72
N ALA A 20 -13.72 -5.31 -4.61
CA ALA A 20 -13.00 -5.96 -5.70
C ALA A 20 -13.90 -6.17 -6.93
N ALA A 21 -15.13 -6.67 -6.72
CA ALA A 21 -16.11 -6.83 -7.79
C ALA A 21 -16.54 -5.49 -8.41
N ALA A 22 -16.74 -4.45 -7.58
CA ALA A 22 -17.07 -3.10 -8.05
C ALA A 22 -15.93 -2.49 -8.87
N LEU A 23 -14.68 -2.67 -8.40
CA LEU A 23 -13.48 -2.21 -9.11
C LEU A 23 -13.32 -2.87 -10.48
N GLY A 24 -13.52 -4.19 -10.57
CA GLY A 24 -13.49 -4.93 -11.83
C GLY A 24 -14.52 -4.42 -12.85
N ARG A 25 -15.72 -4.07 -12.39
CA ARG A 25 -16.75 -3.46 -13.26
C ARG A 25 -16.36 -2.04 -13.70
N ARG A 26 -15.76 -1.25 -12.79
CA ARG A 26 -15.41 0.16 -13.04
C ARG A 26 -14.17 0.32 -13.91
N VAL A 27 -13.23 -0.62 -13.83
CA VAL A 27 -11.95 -0.58 -14.55
C VAL A 27 -11.70 -1.91 -15.25
N PRO A 28 -12.43 -2.21 -16.34
CA PRO A 28 -12.33 -3.50 -17.05
C PRO A 28 -10.93 -3.79 -17.62
N ALA A 29 -10.09 -2.76 -17.79
CA ALA A 29 -8.70 -2.90 -18.26
C ALA A 29 -7.74 -3.40 -17.16
N ALA A 30 -8.18 -3.52 -15.89
CA ALA A 30 -7.36 -4.01 -14.81
C ALA A 30 -7.70 -5.47 -14.48
N THR A 31 -6.67 -6.27 -14.22
CA THR A 31 -6.83 -7.56 -13.53
C THR A 31 -6.98 -7.26 -12.04
N VAL A 32 -8.16 -7.57 -11.49
CA VAL A 32 -8.44 -7.36 -10.06
C VAL A 32 -8.24 -8.66 -9.30
N HIS A 33 -7.43 -8.59 -8.25
CA HIS A 33 -7.17 -9.67 -7.31
C HIS A 33 -7.89 -9.37 -6.01
N GLN A 34 -8.77 -10.27 -5.57
CA GLN A 34 -9.43 -10.13 -4.27
C GLN A 34 -8.52 -10.73 -3.19
N VAL A 35 -7.63 -9.91 -2.66
CA VAL A 35 -6.64 -10.30 -1.65
C VAL A 35 -6.08 -9.07 -0.95
N ALA A 36 -5.81 -9.15 0.35
CA ALA A 36 -5.02 -8.18 1.08
C ALA A 36 -3.53 -8.45 0.88
N LEU A 37 -2.77 -7.46 0.42
CA LEU A 37 -1.33 -7.61 0.26
C LEU A 37 -0.62 -7.54 1.62
N THR A 38 0.18 -8.55 1.91
CA THR A 38 1.02 -8.68 3.10
C THR A 38 2.33 -9.37 2.74
N ASP A 39 3.15 -9.68 3.74
CA ASP A 39 4.40 -10.44 3.57
C ASP A 39 4.23 -11.96 3.70
N GLU A 40 3.01 -12.43 3.99
CA GLU A 40 2.68 -13.85 4.12
C GLU A 40 1.37 -14.20 3.43
N ALA A 41 1.34 -15.35 2.77
CA ALA A 41 0.12 -15.90 2.20
C ALA A 41 -0.71 -16.60 3.29
N GLY A 42 -2.04 -16.43 3.25
CA GLY A 42 -2.94 -17.04 4.21
C GLY A 42 -4.30 -16.34 4.27
N THR A 43 -4.77 -16.11 5.47
CA THR A 43 -6.00 -15.34 5.75
C THR A 43 -5.78 -14.42 6.94
N ALA A 44 -6.47 -13.28 6.94
CA ALA A 44 -6.46 -12.34 8.07
C ALA A 44 -7.87 -11.82 8.37
N VAL A 45 -8.08 -11.36 9.60
CA VAL A 45 -9.26 -10.58 9.94
C VAL A 45 -9.06 -9.16 9.43
N PHE A 46 -9.97 -8.71 8.59
CA PHE A 46 -10.01 -7.36 8.05
C PHE A 46 -11.19 -6.63 8.69
N THR A 47 -10.94 -5.47 9.27
CA THR A 47 -12.00 -4.66 9.86
C THR A 47 -12.54 -3.70 8.81
N ARG A 48 -13.77 -3.92 8.42
CA ARG A 48 -14.51 -3.05 7.51
C ARG A 48 -15.18 -1.93 8.30
N ALA A 49 -14.99 -0.68 7.89
CA ALA A 49 -15.75 0.45 8.36
C ALA A 49 -17.00 0.60 7.48
N VAL A 50 -18.18 0.39 8.09
CA VAL A 50 -19.45 0.37 7.35
C VAL A 50 -19.84 1.80 6.94
N GLY A 51 -20.00 2.02 5.64
CA GLY A 51 -20.38 3.32 5.09
C GLY A 51 -19.23 4.31 4.88
N ASP A 52 -18.02 3.97 5.30
CA ASP A 52 -16.79 4.70 4.97
C ASP A 52 -15.61 3.74 4.81
N GLU A 53 -15.66 2.98 3.73
CA GLU A 53 -14.72 1.88 3.45
C GLU A 53 -13.26 2.36 3.34
N GLY A 54 -13.00 3.67 3.18
CA GLY A 54 -11.65 4.24 3.18
C GLY A 54 -10.89 4.05 4.50
N TYR A 55 -11.59 3.79 5.61
CA TYR A 55 -10.98 3.45 6.90
C TYR A 55 -10.87 1.94 7.17
N SER A 56 -11.29 1.11 6.21
CA SER A 56 -11.22 -0.34 6.36
C SER A 56 -9.80 -0.85 6.24
N SER A 57 -9.35 -1.68 7.18
CA SER A 57 -7.94 -2.08 7.23
C SER A 57 -7.72 -3.43 7.91
N LEU A 58 -6.54 -3.99 7.73
CA LEU A 58 -6.03 -5.10 8.54
C LEU A 58 -5.76 -4.69 10.01
N ARG A 59 -5.92 -3.40 10.31
CA ARG A 59 -5.66 -2.83 11.62
C ARG A 59 -6.74 -1.84 12.04
N PRO A 60 -7.61 -2.18 13.01
CA PRO A 60 -8.73 -1.33 13.41
C PRO A 60 -8.33 -0.04 14.14
N ALA A 61 -7.05 0.14 14.53
CA ALA A 61 -6.62 1.27 15.35
C ALA A 61 -6.70 2.65 14.67
N GLY A 62 -6.90 2.72 13.34
CA GLY A 62 -7.08 3.95 12.57
C GLY A 62 -8.53 4.33 12.33
N ILE A 63 -9.49 3.48 12.73
CA ILE A 63 -10.90 3.71 12.47
C ILE A 63 -11.44 4.76 13.45
N PRO A 64 -12.08 5.85 12.98
CA PRO A 64 -12.68 6.86 13.85
C PRO A 64 -13.70 6.26 14.83
N SER A 65 -13.68 6.73 16.07
CA SER A 65 -14.66 6.30 17.08
C SER A 65 -16.08 6.67 16.65
N GLY A 66 -16.98 5.67 16.66
CA GLY A 66 -18.39 5.85 16.30
C GLY A 66 -18.77 5.37 14.90
N LEU A 67 -17.81 4.95 14.07
CA LEU A 67 -18.15 4.18 12.88
C LEU A 67 -18.54 2.75 13.27
N GLU A 68 -19.58 2.24 12.63
CA GLU A 68 -19.93 0.83 12.70
C GLU A 68 -18.86 0.01 11.97
N THR A 69 -18.46 -1.09 12.58
CA THR A 69 -17.43 -1.96 11.99
C THR A 69 -17.89 -3.40 11.95
N GLU A 70 -17.45 -4.13 10.95
CA GLU A 70 -17.61 -5.57 10.87
C GLU A 70 -16.25 -6.25 10.60
N GLU A 71 -16.08 -7.45 11.11
CA GLU A 71 -14.91 -8.29 10.83
C GLU A 71 -15.19 -9.20 9.64
N VAL A 72 -14.30 -9.16 8.65
CA VAL A 72 -14.37 -10.00 7.46
C VAL A 72 -13.08 -10.79 7.36
N ILE A 73 -13.16 -12.10 7.18
CA ILE A 73 -11.97 -12.91 6.88
C ILE A 73 -11.65 -12.77 5.40
N VAL A 74 -10.45 -12.29 5.11
CA VAL A 74 -9.96 -12.07 3.74
C VAL A 74 -8.72 -12.90 3.47
N PRO A 75 -8.49 -13.32 2.21
CA PRO A 75 -7.23 -13.93 1.82
C PRO A 75 -6.10 -12.90 1.91
N THR A 76 -4.90 -13.35 2.27
CA THR A 76 -3.66 -12.57 2.22
C THR A 76 -2.67 -13.19 1.26
N GLY A 77 -1.78 -12.36 0.69
CA GLY A 77 -0.76 -12.84 -0.21
C GLY A 77 0.36 -11.85 -0.45
N ARG A 78 1.49 -12.35 -0.93
CA ARG A 78 2.64 -11.56 -1.32
C ARG A 78 2.48 -11.09 -2.76
N LEU A 79 2.82 -9.83 -3.04
CA LEU A 79 2.82 -9.32 -4.42
C LEU A 79 3.72 -10.15 -5.33
N ASP A 80 4.89 -10.57 -4.80
CA ASP A 80 5.88 -11.36 -5.53
C ASP A 80 5.32 -12.70 -6.05
N ASP A 81 4.34 -13.28 -5.35
CA ASP A 81 3.71 -14.56 -5.72
C ASP A 81 2.47 -14.39 -6.61
N LEU A 82 1.86 -13.20 -6.59
CA LEU A 82 0.57 -12.93 -7.23
C LEU A 82 0.69 -12.30 -8.62
N LEU A 83 1.81 -11.64 -8.91
CA LEU A 83 2.05 -11.07 -10.23
C LEU A 83 2.40 -12.19 -11.24
N PRO A 84 1.94 -12.06 -12.49
CA PRO A 84 2.33 -13.01 -13.54
C PRO A 84 3.84 -13.04 -13.74
N ALA A 85 4.38 -14.22 -14.06
CA ALA A 85 5.80 -14.37 -14.37
C ALA A 85 6.21 -13.41 -15.50
N GLY A 86 7.32 -12.69 -15.29
CA GLY A 86 7.83 -11.69 -16.22
C GLY A 86 7.03 -10.38 -16.27
N TYR A 87 6.11 -10.15 -15.34
CA TYR A 87 5.48 -8.85 -15.20
C TYR A 87 6.44 -7.88 -14.51
N ALA A 88 6.77 -6.79 -15.20
CA ALA A 88 7.61 -5.72 -14.67
C ALA A 88 6.74 -4.46 -14.48
N PRO A 89 6.43 -4.06 -13.25
CA PRO A 89 5.70 -2.82 -13.00
C PRO A 89 6.61 -1.60 -13.22
N ASP A 90 6.07 -0.55 -13.84
CA ASP A 90 6.73 0.76 -13.93
C ASP A 90 6.33 1.68 -12.78
N PHE A 91 5.13 1.46 -12.23
CA PHE A 91 4.54 2.28 -11.17
C PHE A 91 3.70 1.42 -10.22
N VAL A 92 3.86 1.65 -8.92
CA VAL A 92 3.06 0.99 -7.86
C VAL A 92 2.49 2.05 -6.92
N LYS A 93 1.16 2.09 -6.75
CA LYS A 93 0.50 2.83 -5.67
C LYS A 93 0.23 1.88 -4.50
N ILE A 94 0.61 2.30 -3.31
CA ILE A 94 0.38 1.59 -2.05
C ILE A 94 -0.44 2.51 -1.15
N ASP A 95 -1.64 2.03 -0.81
CA ASP A 95 -2.65 2.74 -0.03
C ASP A 95 -3.48 1.63 0.64
N VAL A 96 -2.99 1.18 1.79
CA VAL A 96 -3.45 -0.06 2.45
C VAL A 96 -3.70 0.13 3.95
N GLU A 97 -3.93 1.39 4.33
CA GLU A 97 -4.40 1.81 5.65
C GLU A 97 -3.62 1.16 6.83
N GLY A 98 -2.28 1.27 6.76
CA GLY A 98 -1.37 0.81 7.81
C GLY A 98 -0.67 -0.53 7.54
N ALA A 99 -0.93 -1.20 6.42
CA ALA A 99 -0.23 -2.43 6.02
C ALA A 99 0.94 -2.19 5.04
N GLU A 100 1.39 -0.94 4.85
CA GLU A 100 2.40 -0.55 3.86
C GLU A 100 3.70 -1.33 4.03
N TYR A 101 4.17 -1.47 5.26
CA TYR A 101 5.41 -2.19 5.56
C TYR A 101 5.33 -3.67 5.18
N ALA A 102 4.24 -4.35 5.56
CA ALA A 102 4.03 -5.75 5.22
C ALA A 102 3.86 -5.94 3.70
N THR A 103 3.11 -5.03 3.05
CA THR A 103 2.92 -5.01 1.59
C THR A 103 4.26 -4.88 0.86
N LEU A 104 5.11 -3.94 1.27
CA LEU A 104 6.45 -3.74 0.67
C LEU A 104 7.38 -4.93 0.91
N ARG A 105 7.30 -5.57 2.08
CA ARG A 105 8.03 -6.81 2.35
C ARG A 105 7.60 -7.94 1.43
N GLY A 106 6.30 -8.07 1.17
CA GLY A 106 5.75 -9.06 0.26
C GLY A 106 5.95 -8.74 -1.22
N ALA A 107 6.45 -7.54 -1.54
CA ALA A 107 6.79 -7.07 -2.88
C ALA A 107 8.30 -6.99 -3.14
N ARG A 108 9.11 -7.41 -2.21
CA ARG A 108 10.56 -7.15 -2.14
C ARG A 108 11.34 -7.61 -3.37
N GLU A 109 11.01 -8.78 -3.90
CA GLU A 109 11.69 -9.34 -5.07
C GLU A 109 11.33 -8.55 -6.33
N THR A 110 10.05 -8.23 -6.52
CA THR A 110 9.56 -7.39 -7.61
C THR A 110 10.18 -6.00 -7.57
N LEU A 111 10.20 -5.37 -6.37
CA LEU A 111 10.75 -4.02 -6.20
C LEU A 111 12.25 -3.96 -6.47
N ARG A 112 13.01 -4.96 -6.02
CA ARG A 112 14.45 -5.06 -6.31
C ARG A 112 14.76 -5.31 -7.78
N ALA A 113 13.96 -6.17 -8.43
CA ALA A 113 14.20 -6.56 -9.81
C ALA A 113 13.88 -5.44 -10.82
N HIS A 114 12.81 -4.67 -10.55
CA HIS A 114 12.25 -3.75 -11.53
C HIS A 114 12.33 -2.28 -11.14
N HIS A 115 12.53 -1.99 -9.86
CA HIS A 115 12.66 -0.63 -9.30
C HIS A 115 11.59 0.36 -9.81
N PRO A 116 10.27 -0.02 -9.73
CA PRO A 116 9.19 0.86 -10.19
C PRO A 116 9.14 2.14 -9.36
N VAL A 117 8.58 3.19 -9.91
CA VAL A 117 8.23 4.38 -9.10
C VAL A 117 7.13 3.98 -8.12
N LEU A 118 7.31 4.30 -6.82
CA LEU A 118 6.32 4.03 -5.78
C LEU A 118 5.60 5.31 -5.37
N TRP A 119 4.29 5.21 -5.20
CA TRP A 119 3.46 6.19 -4.53
C TRP A 119 2.91 5.55 -3.28
N ILE A 120 3.37 5.99 -2.11
CA ILE A 120 3.07 5.36 -0.82
C ILE A 120 2.24 6.34 0.01
N GLU A 121 1.03 5.93 0.43
CA GLU A 121 0.29 6.63 1.46
C GLU A 121 0.73 6.11 2.83
N HIS A 122 1.31 6.98 3.64
CA HIS A 122 1.80 6.61 4.98
C HIS A 122 1.70 7.79 5.94
N GLY A 123 0.91 7.63 6.98
CA GLY A 123 0.79 8.57 8.09
C GLY A 123 1.67 8.18 9.28
N ARG A 124 2.46 9.13 9.78
CA ARG A 124 3.40 8.89 10.90
C ARG A 124 2.77 8.44 12.22
N THR A 125 1.50 8.70 12.42
CA THR A 125 0.75 8.32 13.63
C THR A 125 0.19 6.91 13.55
N GLN A 126 0.23 6.31 12.38
CA GLN A 126 -0.20 4.94 12.18
C GLN A 126 1.01 4.03 12.44
N SER A 127 1.06 3.40 13.62
CA SER A 127 1.92 2.24 13.78
C SER A 127 1.32 1.14 12.91
N GLY A 128 2.07 0.69 11.90
CA GLY A 128 1.58 -0.22 10.87
C GLY A 128 1.09 -1.57 11.38
N TYR A 129 0.48 -2.33 10.49
CA TYR A 129 0.20 -3.75 10.68
C TYR A 129 1.47 -4.48 11.17
N HIS A 130 1.34 -5.32 12.17
CA HIS A 130 2.46 -5.94 12.92
C HIS A 130 3.37 -4.98 13.68
N GLY A 131 2.92 -3.75 13.98
CA GLY A 131 3.65 -2.80 14.82
C GLY A 131 4.84 -2.11 14.16
N ALA A 132 4.96 -2.17 12.83
CA ALA A 132 6.01 -1.48 12.10
C ALA A 132 5.89 0.04 12.25
N SER A 133 7.02 0.70 12.45
CA SER A 133 7.13 2.15 12.58
C SER A 133 7.52 2.83 11.27
N SER A 134 7.43 4.17 11.23
CA SER A 134 7.97 4.93 10.10
C SER A 134 9.48 4.73 9.92
N GLN A 135 10.22 4.40 11.00
CA GLN A 135 11.63 4.05 10.92
C GLN A 135 11.84 2.74 10.15
N ASP A 136 11.04 1.71 10.47
CA ASP A 136 11.13 0.41 9.79
C ASP A 136 10.79 0.57 8.30
N LEU A 137 9.78 1.38 7.99
CA LEU A 137 9.40 1.68 6.60
C LEU A 137 10.53 2.41 5.85
N TRP A 138 11.16 3.40 6.49
CA TRP A 138 12.32 4.08 5.91
C TRP A 138 13.48 3.11 5.65
N ASP A 139 13.83 2.30 6.65
CA ASP A 139 14.96 1.38 6.57
C ASP A 139 14.74 0.32 5.47
N LEU A 140 13.49 -0.11 5.27
CA LEU A 140 13.13 -0.98 4.15
C LEU A 140 13.24 -0.25 2.80
N VAL A 141 12.54 0.89 2.64
CA VAL A 141 12.42 1.59 1.35
C VAL A 141 13.76 2.20 0.93
N CYS A 142 14.41 2.95 1.81
CA CYS A 142 15.65 3.66 1.48
C CYS A 142 16.90 2.83 1.77
N GLY A 143 16.93 2.10 2.89
CA GLY A 143 18.10 1.33 3.32
C GLY A 143 18.27 0.04 2.54
N GLU A 144 17.19 -0.73 2.38
CA GLU A 144 17.26 -2.06 1.79
C GLU A 144 16.94 -2.07 0.27
N LEU A 145 15.86 -1.38 -0.13
CA LEU A 145 15.41 -1.35 -1.53
C LEU A 145 16.10 -0.26 -2.37
N GLY A 146 16.85 0.66 -1.74
CA GLY A 146 17.68 1.65 -2.43
C GLY A 146 16.92 2.83 -3.02
N TYR A 147 15.68 3.06 -2.63
CA TYR A 147 14.89 4.20 -3.07
C TYR A 147 15.31 5.50 -2.37
N ARG A 148 14.99 6.60 -3.01
CA ARG A 148 15.02 7.95 -2.41
C ARG A 148 13.59 8.45 -2.29
N LEU A 149 13.21 8.96 -1.11
CA LEU A 149 11.88 9.51 -0.86
C LEU A 149 11.79 10.98 -1.22
N PHE A 150 10.65 11.36 -1.79
CA PHE A 150 10.28 12.72 -2.14
C PHE A 150 8.85 12.99 -1.64
N THR A 151 8.50 14.25 -1.53
CA THR A 151 7.11 14.65 -1.30
C THR A 151 6.25 14.33 -2.52
N ALA A 152 4.92 14.34 -2.37
CA ALA A 152 4.00 14.19 -3.50
C ALA A 152 4.20 15.23 -4.61
N ASP A 153 4.68 16.43 -4.25
CA ASP A 153 5.01 17.51 -5.19
C ASP A 153 6.38 17.34 -5.86
N GLY A 154 7.14 16.32 -5.44
CA GLY A 154 8.44 15.99 -6.01
C GLY A 154 9.64 16.66 -5.32
N ASP A 155 9.41 17.39 -4.23
CA ASP A 155 10.48 17.99 -3.43
C ASP A 155 11.29 16.92 -2.69
N GLY A 156 12.59 17.04 -2.67
CA GLY A 156 13.49 16.12 -1.97
C GLY A 156 14.85 15.95 -2.64
N PRO A 157 15.59 14.91 -2.26
CA PRO A 157 15.18 13.79 -1.41
C PRO A 157 14.92 14.21 0.03
N VAL A 158 13.87 13.66 0.62
CA VAL A 158 13.46 13.90 2.01
C VAL A 158 14.44 13.19 2.94
N PRO A 159 14.97 13.85 3.97
CA PRO A 159 15.83 13.22 4.97
C PRO A 159 15.06 12.24 5.88
N ARG A 160 15.75 11.24 6.43
CA ARG A 160 15.16 10.25 7.35
C ARG A 160 14.36 10.90 8.49
N GLU A 161 14.95 11.90 9.15
CA GLU A 161 14.33 12.56 10.29
C GLU A 161 13.03 13.30 9.91
N GLU A 162 12.99 13.89 8.72
CA GLU A 162 11.79 14.55 8.21
C GLU A 162 10.67 13.55 7.95
N PHE A 163 10.97 12.40 7.37
CA PHE A 163 10.00 11.34 7.14
C PHE A 163 9.50 10.72 8.44
N THR A 164 10.41 10.36 9.37
CA THR A 164 10.08 9.56 10.55
C THR A 164 9.54 10.39 11.72
N VAL A 165 10.00 11.64 11.90
CA VAL A 165 9.64 12.50 13.04
C VAL A 165 8.82 13.71 12.62
N GLY A 166 8.88 14.12 11.34
CA GLY A 166 8.07 15.21 10.81
C GLY A 166 8.57 16.59 11.15
N ARG A 167 9.84 16.78 11.43
CA ARG A 167 10.40 18.11 11.66
C ARG A 167 10.38 18.93 10.40
N GLY A 168 9.77 20.12 10.47
CA GLY A 168 9.87 21.15 9.44
C GLY A 168 8.77 21.18 8.39
N ARG A 169 7.85 20.20 8.35
CA ARG A 169 6.74 20.19 7.37
C ARG A 169 5.42 19.76 8.02
N PRO A 170 4.26 20.23 7.49
CA PRO A 170 2.97 19.70 7.86
C PRO A 170 2.91 18.18 7.65
N MET A 171 2.00 17.51 8.35
CA MET A 171 1.79 16.07 8.19
C MET A 171 1.49 15.76 6.73
N MET A 172 2.34 14.95 6.11
CA MET A 172 2.18 14.48 4.74
C MET A 172 1.80 13.00 4.77
N TRP A 173 0.83 12.66 3.96
CA TRP A 173 0.32 11.30 3.85
C TRP A 173 0.84 10.57 2.61
N ASN A 174 1.24 11.32 1.59
CA ASN A 174 1.64 10.75 0.31
C ASN A 174 3.12 11.02 0.02
N TRP A 175 3.84 9.97 -0.35
CA TRP A 175 5.27 9.96 -0.61
C TRP A 175 5.57 9.33 -1.96
N LEU A 176 6.50 9.93 -2.70
CA LEU A 176 7.03 9.39 -3.94
C LEU A 176 8.40 8.76 -3.65
N ALA A 177 8.60 7.50 -4.06
CA ALA A 177 9.89 6.84 -3.97
C ALA A 177 10.42 6.48 -5.38
N ARG A 178 11.66 6.86 -5.65
CA ARG A 178 12.34 6.64 -6.93
C ARG A 178 13.86 6.55 -6.78
#